data_0775d9de0c5c6386f99d7a6d8d2fcc8f
#
_entry.id   0775d9de0c5c6386f99d7a6d8d2fcc8f
#
_cell.length_a   1.000
_cell.length_b   1.000
_cell.length_c   1.000
_cell.angle_alpha   90.00
_cell.angle_beta   90.00
_cell.angle_gamma   90.00
#
_symmetry.space_group_name_H-M   'P 1'
#
loop_
_entity.id
_entity.type
_entity.pdbx_description
1 polymer ?
#
loop_
_entity_poly.entity_id
_entity_poly.type
_entity_poly.pdbx_seq_one_letter_code
_entity_poly.pdbx_strand_id
1 'polypeptide(L)'
;MTVTEQPSGLRNMLRAAAGSLPFIPRTDSLPTRTLSLDGLAIDRSNVAEYAAVTGLRFGDTVPLTYPFALTFPTVMSLVTAFDFPFAAMGAVHVENHITRYRPISVTDTVGVSVHAENLREHRKGLLVDLVTDVKVGNEPAWHQVTTFLHQQRTSLSDEARPDPPKQPKLPPPNAILRITPGQIRQYASVSGDHNPIHTNAIGAKLFGFPTVIAHGMFS
;
A
#
# COMPACT_ATOMS: atom_id res chain seq x y z
N MET A 1 4.11 -19.70 0.78
CA MET A 1 3.32 -20.08 1.99
C MET A 1 1.86 -19.76 1.68
N THR A 2 1.02 -20.78 1.62
CA THR A 2 -0.41 -20.58 1.33
C THR A 2 -1.11 -20.15 2.63
N VAL A 3 -1.85 -19.06 2.56
CA VAL A 3 -2.70 -18.56 3.64
C VAL A 3 -4.11 -19.02 3.33
N THR A 4 -4.77 -19.69 4.27
CA THR A 4 -6.13 -20.24 4.05
C THR A 4 -7.24 -19.20 4.16
N GLU A 5 -6.98 -18.09 4.85
CA GLU A 5 -7.92 -17.00 5.04
C GLU A 5 -7.22 -15.65 4.90
N GLN A 6 -7.97 -14.63 4.53
CA GLN A 6 -7.42 -13.27 4.47
C GLN A 6 -6.93 -12.83 5.85
N PRO A 7 -5.68 -12.30 5.95
CA PRO A 7 -5.14 -11.86 7.23
C PRO A 7 -6.00 -10.77 7.88
N SER A 8 -6.20 -10.87 9.19
CA SER A 8 -6.97 -9.90 9.95
C SER A 8 -6.27 -8.54 10.00
N GLY A 9 -6.96 -7.45 9.63
CA GLY A 9 -6.46 -6.09 9.73
C GLY A 9 -6.06 -5.71 11.16
N LEU A 10 -6.82 -6.13 12.17
CA LEU A 10 -6.50 -5.91 13.58
C LEU A 10 -5.18 -6.59 13.98
N ARG A 11 -4.96 -7.84 13.55
CA ARG A 11 -3.71 -8.56 13.81
C ARG A 11 -2.52 -7.83 13.16
N ASN A 12 -2.68 -7.35 11.94
CA ASN A 12 -1.64 -6.58 11.24
C ASN A 12 -1.35 -5.27 11.97
N MET A 13 -2.35 -4.55 12.46
CA MET A 13 -2.17 -3.34 13.26
C MET A 13 -1.40 -3.61 14.56
N LEU A 14 -1.76 -4.65 15.30
CA LEU A 14 -1.06 -5.04 16.54
C LEU A 14 0.41 -5.40 16.25
N ARG A 15 0.68 -6.14 15.17
CA ARG A 15 2.04 -6.48 14.75
C ARG A 15 2.82 -5.24 14.30
N ALA A 16 2.20 -4.32 13.57
CA ALA A 16 2.82 -3.06 13.17
C ALA A 16 3.20 -2.22 14.39
N ALA A 17 2.32 -2.10 15.38
CA ALA A 17 2.58 -1.38 16.63
C ALA A 17 3.71 -2.05 17.42
N ALA A 18 3.65 -3.37 17.63
CA ALA A 18 4.71 -4.12 18.32
C ALA A 18 6.05 -3.99 17.58
N GLY A 19 6.04 -4.10 16.24
CA GLY A 19 7.23 -3.98 15.42
C GLY A 19 7.86 -2.59 15.41
N SER A 20 7.17 -1.55 15.87
CA SER A 20 7.72 -0.20 15.98
C SER A 20 8.54 0.03 17.25
N LEU A 21 8.60 -0.94 18.15
CA LEU A 21 9.38 -0.83 19.37
C LEU A 21 10.89 -0.91 19.05
N PRO A 22 11.73 -0.05 19.65
CA PRO A 22 13.13 0.10 19.26
C PRO A 22 14.02 -1.11 19.57
N PHE A 23 13.55 -2.04 20.40
CA PHE A 23 14.28 -3.25 20.79
C PHE A 23 13.91 -4.48 19.98
N ILE A 24 13.03 -4.38 18.98
CA ILE A 24 12.72 -5.49 18.08
C ILE A 24 13.82 -5.60 17.03
N PRO A 25 14.61 -6.69 17.03
CA PRO A 25 15.65 -6.88 16.02
C PRO A 25 15.03 -7.03 14.64
N ARG A 26 15.71 -6.49 13.64
CA ARG A 26 15.33 -6.56 12.23
C ARG A 26 16.40 -7.31 11.44
N THR A 27 15.99 -7.92 10.35
CA THR A 27 16.91 -8.56 9.41
C THR A 27 17.37 -7.52 8.38
N ASP A 28 18.56 -7.74 7.82
CA ASP A 28 19.09 -6.90 6.72
C ASP A 28 18.65 -7.37 5.34
N SER A 29 17.81 -8.40 5.29
CA SER A 29 17.34 -9.02 4.04
C SER A 29 15.83 -9.19 4.02
N LEU A 30 15.28 -9.27 2.82
CA LEU A 30 13.86 -9.55 2.63
C LEU A 30 13.50 -11.00 2.92
N PRO A 31 12.29 -11.27 3.43
CA PRO A 31 11.77 -12.62 3.48
C PRO A 31 11.59 -13.18 2.07
N THR A 32 12.08 -14.39 1.82
CA THR A 32 12.02 -15.06 0.50
C THR A 32 10.65 -15.67 0.19
N ARG A 33 9.73 -15.66 1.16
CA ARG A 33 8.40 -16.27 0.99
C ARG A 33 7.47 -15.41 0.16
N THR A 34 6.66 -16.06 -0.65
CA THR A 34 5.45 -15.52 -1.24
C THR A 34 4.25 -15.90 -0.38
N LEU A 35 3.40 -14.95 -0.04
CA LEU A 35 2.10 -15.21 0.58
C LEU A 35 1.08 -15.42 -0.55
N SER A 36 0.37 -16.53 -0.53
CA SER A 36 -0.68 -16.83 -1.51
C SER A 36 -2.01 -17.10 -0.81
N LEU A 37 -3.06 -16.54 -1.37
CA LEU A 37 -4.44 -16.72 -0.92
C LEU A 37 -5.30 -17.00 -2.14
N ASP A 38 -5.97 -18.13 -2.16
CA ASP A 38 -6.90 -18.49 -3.22
C ASP A 38 -8.34 -18.38 -2.71
N GLY A 39 -9.27 -18.16 -3.64
CA GLY A 39 -10.69 -18.15 -3.31
C GLY A 39 -11.19 -16.88 -2.61
N LEU A 40 -10.46 -15.75 -2.75
CA LEU A 40 -10.89 -14.48 -2.18
C LEU A 40 -12.09 -13.92 -2.94
N ALA A 41 -13.26 -13.89 -2.30
CA ALA A 41 -14.45 -13.29 -2.85
C ALA A 41 -14.39 -11.76 -2.80
N ILE A 42 -14.96 -11.11 -3.81
CA ILE A 42 -15.07 -9.65 -3.87
C ILE A 42 -16.35 -9.23 -3.16
N ASP A 43 -16.24 -8.40 -2.15
CA ASP A 43 -17.39 -7.78 -1.49
C ASP A 43 -17.92 -6.62 -2.34
N ARG A 44 -19.07 -6.83 -2.99
CA ARG A 44 -19.71 -5.83 -3.85
C ARG A 44 -20.06 -4.56 -3.09
N SER A 45 -20.41 -4.64 -1.81
CA SER A 45 -20.70 -3.45 -0.99
C SER A 45 -19.47 -2.62 -0.74
N ASN A 46 -18.34 -3.27 -0.44
CA ASN A 46 -17.05 -2.58 -0.29
C ASN A 46 -16.58 -1.95 -1.61
N VAL A 47 -16.79 -2.59 -2.77
CA VAL A 47 -16.51 -1.98 -4.09
C VAL A 47 -17.35 -0.72 -4.30
N ALA A 48 -18.65 -0.76 -3.93
CA ALA A 48 -19.53 0.39 -4.08
C ALA A 48 -19.09 1.56 -3.17
N GLU A 49 -18.75 1.29 -1.92
CA GLU A 49 -18.23 2.27 -0.97
C GLU A 49 -16.88 2.85 -1.43
N TYR A 50 -15.98 1.99 -1.93
CA TYR A 50 -14.71 2.41 -2.52
C TYR A 50 -14.92 3.35 -3.71
N ALA A 51 -15.80 2.96 -4.64
CA ALA A 51 -16.12 3.79 -5.79
C ALA A 51 -16.72 5.15 -5.37
N ALA A 52 -17.61 5.16 -4.37
CA ALA A 52 -18.22 6.37 -3.86
C ALA A 52 -17.20 7.33 -3.24
N VAL A 53 -16.27 6.85 -2.39
CA VAL A 53 -15.27 7.71 -1.74
C VAL A 53 -14.19 8.22 -2.71
N THR A 54 -13.84 7.41 -3.72
CA THR A 54 -12.82 7.78 -4.73
C THR A 54 -13.40 8.56 -5.90
N GLY A 55 -14.72 8.68 -6.01
CA GLY A 55 -15.38 9.31 -7.15
C GLY A 55 -15.31 8.47 -8.44
N LEU A 56 -14.96 7.20 -8.33
CA LEU A 56 -14.90 6.27 -9.46
C LEU A 56 -16.29 5.68 -9.75
N ARG A 57 -16.44 5.19 -10.98
CA ARG A 57 -17.71 4.57 -11.38
C ARG A 57 -17.85 3.17 -10.76
N PHE A 58 -18.96 2.92 -10.09
CA PHE A 58 -19.40 1.59 -9.70
C PHE A 58 -20.10 0.89 -10.89
N GLY A 59 -19.81 -0.38 -11.11
CA GLY A 59 -20.38 -1.19 -12.20
C GLY A 59 -20.15 -2.68 -11.97
N ASP A 60 -20.23 -3.46 -13.03
CA ASP A 60 -20.05 -4.92 -12.99
C ASP A 60 -18.58 -5.36 -12.91
N THR A 61 -17.66 -4.42 -13.06
CA THR A 61 -16.22 -4.65 -12.90
C THR A 61 -15.66 -3.74 -11.84
N VAL A 62 -14.65 -4.22 -11.11
CA VAL A 62 -13.98 -3.42 -10.07
C VAL A 62 -13.14 -2.29 -10.71
N PRO A 63 -13.03 -1.13 -10.06
CA PRO A 63 -12.12 -0.08 -10.48
C PRO A 63 -10.67 -0.57 -10.55
N LEU A 64 -9.85 0.02 -11.44
CA LEU A 64 -8.46 -0.37 -11.66
C LEU A 64 -7.63 -0.44 -10.37
N THR A 65 -7.87 0.45 -9.44
CA THR A 65 -7.11 0.59 -8.19
C THR A 65 -7.73 -0.18 -7.01
N TYR A 66 -8.93 -0.74 -7.16
CA TYR A 66 -9.61 -1.50 -6.10
C TYR A 66 -8.86 -2.76 -5.66
N PRO A 67 -8.20 -3.55 -6.54
CA PRO A 67 -7.45 -4.71 -6.10
C PRO A 67 -6.35 -4.39 -5.07
N PHE A 68 -5.80 -3.18 -5.07
CA PHE A 68 -4.91 -2.74 -3.99
C PHE A 68 -5.60 -2.79 -2.62
N ALA A 69 -6.80 -2.22 -2.50
CA ALA A 69 -7.56 -2.25 -1.25
C ALA A 69 -7.94 -3.68 -0.85
N LEU A 70 -8.39 -4.49 -1.82
CA LEU A 70 -8.72 -5.89 -1.61
C LEU A 70 -7.54 -6.72 -1.09
N THR A 71 -6.34 -6.49 -1.59
CA THR A 71 -5.13 -7.25 -1.25
C THR A 71 -4.33 -6.65 -0.09
N PHE A 72 -4.66 -5.44 0.35
CA PHE A 72 -3.94 -4.69 1.37
C PHE A 72 -3.70 -5.48 2.67
N PRO A 73 -4.68 -6.24 3.23
CA PRO A 73 -4.43 -7.05 4.42
C PRO A 73 -3.35 -8.13 4.21
N THR A 74 -3.26 -8.70 3.01
CA THR A 74 -2.23 -9.70 2.67
C THR A 74 -0.86 -9.04 2.55
N VAL A 75 -0.78 -7.90 1.89
CA VAL A 75 0.45 -7.07 1.81
C VAL A 75 0.93 -6.70 3.21
N MET A 76 0.04 -6.20 4.05
CA MET A 76 0.37 -5.82 5.42
C MET A 76 0.80 -7.01 6.29
N SER A 77 0.28 -8.20 6.04
CA SER A 77 0.73 -9.41 6.74
C SER A 77 2.19 -9.75 6.45
N LEU A 78 2.68 -9.44 5.24
CA LEU A 78 4.08 -9.60 4.88
C LEU A 78 4.95 -8.50 5.53
N VAL A 79 4.56 -7.23 5.37
CA VAL A 79 5.35 -6.06 5.81
C VAL A 79 5.42 -5.94 7.33
N THR A 80 4.36 -6.38 8.06
CA THR A 80 4.36 -6.36 9.53
C THR A 80 5.03 -7.57 10.17
N ALA A 81 5.55 -8.51 9.39
CA ALA A 81 6.27 -9.66 9.93
C ALA A 81 7.59 -9.22 10.59
N PHE A 82 7.99 -9.92 11.67
CA PHE A 82 9.21 -9.55 12.43
C PHE A 82 10.51 -9.77 11.65
N ASP A 83 10.48 -10.63 10.64
CA ASP A 83 11.58 -10.88 9.71
C ASP A 83 11.57 -9.93 8.49
N PHE A 84 10.76 -8.87 8.52
CA PHE A 84 10.82 -7.80 7.54
C PHE A 84 11.87 -6.75 7.96
N PRO A 85 12.68 -6.18 7.03
CA PRO A 85 13.87 -5.39 7.37
C PRO A 85 13.58 -4.08 8.13
N PHE A 86 12.35 -3.61 8.12
CA PHE A 86 11.96 -2.39 8.84
C PHE A 86 10.53 -2.48 9.38
N ALA A 87 10.16 -1.54 10.25
CA ALA A 87 8.80 -1.44 10.78
C ALA A 87 7.83 -0.91 9.72
N ALA A 88 6.64 -1.49 9.63
CA ALA A 88 5.60 -1.01 8.71
C ALA A 88 5.13 0.42 9.04
N MET A 89 5.15 0.77 10.33
CA MET A 89 4.78 2.11 10.80
C MET A 89 5.79 3.14 10.31
N GLY A 90 5.29 4.24 9.70
CA GLY A 90 6.12 5.29 9.13
C GLY A 90 6.66 5.00 7.73
N ALA A 91 6.42 3.82 7.19
CA ALA A 91 6.68 3.55 5.78
C ALA A 91 5.72 4.37 4.90
N VAL A 92 6.26 5.00 3.86
CA VAL A 92 5.52 5.88 2.95
C VAL A 92 5.47 5.24 1.56
N HIS A 93 4.30 5.18 0.99
CA HIS A 93 4.08 4.77 -0.39
C HIS A 93 4.61 5.87 -1.33
N VAL A 94 5.62 5.57 -2.14
CA VAL A 94 6.33 6.56 -2.97
C VAL A 94 6.15 6.35 -4.46
N GLU A 95 5.88 5.12 -4.90
CA GLU A 95 5.69 4.78 -6.31
C GLU A 95 4.73 3.61 -6.45
N ASN A 96 3.98 3.58 -7.54
CA ASN A 96 3.04 2.52 -7.82
C ASN A 96 2.88 2.29 -9.32
N HIS A 97 3.06 1.04 -9.74
CA HIS A 97 2.83 0.60 -11.11
C HIS A 97 1.75 -0.47 -11.13
N ILE A 98 0.69 -0.23 -11.90
CA ILE A 98 -0.42 -1.17 -12.07
C ILE A 98 -0.54 -1.57 -13.54
N THR A 99 -0.57 -2.88 -13.78
CA THR A 99 -0.90 -3.46 -15.09
C THR A 99 -2.15 -4.29 -14.97
N ARG A 100 -3.19 -3.94 -15.71
CA ARG A 100 -4.42 -4.73 -15.82
C ARG A 100 -4.38 -5.53 -17.11
N TYR A 101 -4.42 -6.85 -16.99
CA TYR A 101 -4.46 -7.76 -18.14
C TYR A 101 -5.88 -8.01 -18.64
N ARG A 102 -6.86 -8.05 -17.70
CA ARG A 102 -8.28 -8.18 -18.00
C ARG A 102 -9.14 -7.49 -16.94
N PRO A 103 -10.38 -7.13 -17.25
CA PRO A 103 -11.33 -6.70 -16.22
C PRO A 103 -11.59 -7.82 -15.20
N ILE A 104 -11.79 -7.45 -13.94
CA ILE A 104 -12.20 -8.33 -12.85
C ILE A 104 -13.67 -8.00 -12.56
N SER A 105 -14.56 -8.99 -12.65
CA SER A 105 -15.97 -8.82 -12.30
C SER A 105 -16.15 -8.71 -10.79
N VAL A 106 -17.16 -7.98 -10.34
CA VAL A 106 -17.55 -7.93 -8.92
C VAL A 106 -18.09 -9.28 -8.40
N THR A 107 -18.33 -10.23 -9.30
CA THR A 107 -18.76 -11.61 -8.98
C THR A 107 -17.62 -12.62 -9.05
N ASP A 108 -16.43 -12.19 -9.47
CA ASP A 108 -15.29 -13.09 -9.55
C ASP A 108 -14.79 -13.45 -8.15
N THR A 109 -14.17 -14.62 -8.07
CA THR A 109 -13.34 -15.05 -6.97
C THR A 109 -11.90 -15.04 -7.45
N VAL A 110 -11.02 -14.40 -6.67
CA VAL A 110 -9.63 -14.16 -7.10
C VAL A 110 -8.62 -14.95 -6.28
N GLY A 111 -7.54 -15.33 -6.93
CA GLY A 111 -6.30 -15.75 -6.29
C GLY A 111 -5.35 -14.56 -6.18
N VAL A 112 -4.66 -14.45 -5.05
CA VAL A 112 -3.72 -13.36 -4.74
C VAL A 112 -2.38 -13.96 -4.39
N SER A 113 -1.29 -13.39 -4.90
CA SER A 113 0.06 -13.65 -4.40
C SER A 113 0.81 -12.35 -4.13
N VAL A 114 1.56 -12.33 -3.02
CA VAL A 114 2.31 -11.16 -2.57
C VAL A 114 3.71 -11.57 -2.16
N HIS A 115 4.72 -10.89 -2.67
CA HIS A 115 6.10 -11.02 -2.21
C HIS A 115 6.80 -9.65 -2.16
N ALA A 116 7.95 -9.61 -1.51
CA ALA A 116 8.80 -8.43 -1.45
C ALA A 116 10.09 -8.68 -2.23
N GLU A 117 10.55 -7.67 -2.95
CA GLU A 117 11.80 -7.73 -3.69
C GLU A 117 12.52 -6.39 -3.72
N ASN A 118 13.72 -6.36 -4.27
CA ASN A 118 14.45 -5.15 -4.61
C ASN A 118 14.65 -4.19 -3.42
N LEU A 119 15.09 -4.73 -2.26
CA LEU A 119 15.51 -3.91 -1.12
C LEU A 119 16.76 -3.12 -1.51
N ARG A 120 16.68 -1.79 -1.39
CA ARG A 120 17.75 -0.88 -1.81
C ARG A 120 17.85 0.35 -0.95
N GLU A 121 19.06 0.88 -0.84
CA GLU A 121 19.29 2.15 -0.16
C GLU A 121 18.79 3.32 -0.99
N HIS A 122 18.30 4.31 -0.29
CA HIS A 122 17.93 5.62 -0.79
C HIS A 122 18.44 6.66 0.21
N ARG A 123 18.69 7.89 -0.21
CA ARG A 123 19.19 8.96 0.65
C ARG A 123 18.34 9.25 1.90
N LYS A 124 17.05 8.92 1.84
CA LYS A 124 16.10 9.12 2.96
C LYS A 124 15.79 7.84 3.73
N GLY A 125 16.34 6.70 3.33
CA GLY A 125 16.03 5.43 3.98
C GLY A 125 16.17 4.20 3.09
N LEU A 126 15.40 3.17 3.36
CA LEU A 126 15.33 1.96 2.56
C LEU A 126 14.07 1.96 1.69
N LEU A 127 14.25 1.57 0.44
CA LEU A 127 13.18 1.28 -0.50
C LEU A 127 12.98 -0.23 -0.62
N VAL A 128 11.75 -0.64 -0.77
CA VAL A 128 11.34 -2.03 -1.05
C VAL A 128 10.20 -2.03 -2.04
N ASP A 129 10.20 -2.97 -2.95
CA ASP A 129 9.10 -3.19 -3.87
C ASP A 129 8.24 -4.36 -3.36
N LEU A 130 6.94 -4.13 -3.24
CA LEU A 130 5.94 -5.15 -2.91
C LEU A 130 5.18 -5.49 -4.18
N VAL A 131 5.39 -6.71 -4.64
CA VAL A 131 4.75 -7.22 -5.85
C VAL A 131 3.48 -7.96 -5.46
N THR A 132 2.38 -7.60 -6.10
CA THR A 132 1.07 -8.22 -5.91
C THR A 132 0.51 -8.67 -7.24
N ASP A 133 0.22 -9.95 -7.35
CA ASP A 133 -0.47 -10.53 -8.51
C ASP A 133 -1.86 -10.97 -8.12
N VAL A 134 -2.83 -10.68 -8.98
CA VAL A 134 -4.22 -11.14 -8.86
C VAL A 134 -4.59 -11.92 -10.11
N LYS A 135 -5.15 -13.12 -9.91
CA LYS A 135 -5.64 -14.00 -10.98
C LYS A 135 -7.12 -14.31 -10.77
N VAL A 136 -7.82 -14.57 -11.88
CA VAL A 136 -9.17 -15.12 -11.90
C VAL A 136 -9.10 -16.52 -12.51
N GLY A 137 -9.42 -17.55 -11.73
CA GLY A 137 -9.06 -18.91 -12.08
C GLY A 137 -7.54 -19.05 -12.21
N ASN A 138 -7.07 -19.49 -13.37
CA ASN A 138 -5.64 -19.64 -13.66
C ASN A 138 -5.06 -18.48 -14.49
N GLU A 139 -5.87 -17.48 -14.86
CA GLU A 139 -5.47 -16.39 -15.75
C GLU A 139 -5.01 -15.16 -14.96
N PRO A 140 -3.85 -14.56 -15.28
CA PRO A 140 -3.45 -13.27 -14.72
C PRO A 140 -4.50 -12.21 -15.06
N ALA A 141 -4.94 -11.46 -14.06
CA ALA A 141 -5.92 -10.40 -14.23
C ALA A 141 -5.35 -9.02 -13.93
N TRP A 142 -4.46 -8.93 -12.92
CA TRP A 142 -3.92 -7.66 -12.46
C TRP A 142 -2.57 -7.88 -11.76
N HIS A 143 -1.66 -6.95 -11.98
CA HIS A 143 -0.32 -6.94 -11.40
C HIS A 143 -0.01 -5.56 -10.85
N GLN A 144 0.65 -5.50 -9.70
CA GLN A 144 1.09 -4.25 -9.10
C GLN A 144 2.48 -4.39 -8.50
N VAL A 145 3.29 -3.35 -8.70
CA VAL A 145 4.52 -3.11 -7.96
C VAL A 145 4.34 -1.81 -7.17
N THR A 146 4.35 -1.92 -5.84
CA THR A 146 4.25 -0.78 -4.93
C THR A 146 5.58 -0.58 -4.24
N THR A 147 6.19 0.60 -4.39
CA THR A 147 7.44 0.93 -3.69
C THR A 147 7.15 1.69 -2.40
N PHE A 148 7.64 1.15 -1.28
CA PHE A 148 7.62 1.81 0.03
C PHE A 148 9.00 2.33 0.42
N LEU A 149 9.02 3.52 1.02
CA LEU A 149 10.19 4.12 1.65
C LEU A 149 10.02 4.07 3.18
N HIS A 150 10.95 3.42 3.86
CA HIS A 150 11.10 3.54 5.31
C HIS A 150 12.25 4.50 5.64
N GLN A 151 11.94 5.58 6.37
CA GLN A 151 12.92 6.64 6.67
C GLN A 151 13.93 6.17 7.73
N GLN A 152 15.21 6.16 7.37
CA GLN A 152 16.33 5.88 8.25
C GLN A 152 17.64 6.41 7.63
N ARG A 153 18.73 6.46 8.40
CA ARG A 153 20.06 6.74 7.82
C ARG A 153 20.54 5.53 7.01
N THR A 154 21.14 5.82 5.88
CA THR A 154 21.79 4.87 4.97
C THR A 154 23.18 5.37 4.59
N SER A 155 23.94 4.58 3.86
CA SER A 155 25.25 5.02 3.32
C SER A 155 25.12 6.24 2.41
N LEU A 156 23.95 6.40 1.76
CA LEU A 156 23.64 7.49 0.82
C LEU A 156 23.11 8.77 1.48
N SER A 157 22.91 8.79 2.81
CA SER A 157 22.21 9.90 3.49
C SER A 157 22.98 11.23 3.43
N ASP A 158 24.31 11.17 3.38
CA ASP A 158 25.20 12.33 3.35
C ASP A 158 25.58 12.75 1.91
N GLU A 159 25.10 12.04 0.89
CA GLU A 159 25.34 12.42 -0.50
C GLU A 159 24.59 13.71 -0.87
N ALA A 160 25.23 14.54 -1.71
CA ALA A 160 24.60 15.75 -2.21
C ALA A 160 23.30 15.44 -2.94
N ARG A 161 22.27 16.24 -2.68
CA ARG A 161 21.00 16.08 -3.42
C ARG A 161 21.26 16.35 -4.90
N PRO A 162 20.96 15.43 -5.80
CA PRO A 162 21.02 15.71 -7.22
C PRO A 162 20.09 16.87 -7.56
N ASP A 163 20.50 17.71 -8.49
CA ASP A 163 19.62 18.78 -8.99
C ASP A 163 18.30 18.17 -9.44
N PRO A 164 17.16 18.80 -9.09
CA PRO A 164 15.89 18.32 -9.56
C PRO A 164 15.89 18.34 -11.10
N PRO A 165 15.41 17.27 -11.76
CA PRO A 165 15.31 17.27 -13.22
C PRO A 165 14.51 18.50 -13.65
N LYS A 166 14.98 19.17 -14.72
CA LYS A 166 14.25 20.30 -15.30
C LYS A 166 12.84 19.80 -15.68
N GLN A 167 11.87 20.15 -14.87
CA GLN A 167 10.49 19.81 -15.16
C GLN A 167 10.01 20.63 -16.36
N PRO A 168 9.37 20.00 -17.36
CA PRO A 168 8.70 20.74 -18.40
C PRO A 168 7.65 21.66 -17.76
N LYS A 169 7.46 22.85 -18.31
CA LYS A 169 6.43 23.78 -17.83
C LYS A 169 5.08 23.13 -18.08
N LEU A 170 4.47 22.60 -17.02
CA LEU A 170 3.17 21.97 -17.10
C LEU A 170 2.09 23.00 -17.46
N PRO A 171 1.08 22.63 -18.26
CA PRO A 171 -0.08 23.49 -18.48
C PRO A 171 -0.81 23.72 -17.16
N PRO A 172 -1.62 24.77 -17.03
CA PRO A 172 -2.46 24.97 -15.86
C PRO A 172 -3.35 23.75 -15.60
N PRO A 173 -3.65 23.42 -14.35
CA PRO A 173 -4.52 22.29 -14.03
C PRO A 173 -5.93 22.55 -14.56
N ASN A 174 -6.55 21.54 -15.18
CA ASN A 174 -7.93 21.62 -15.66
C ASN A 174 -8.95 21.53 -14.50
N ALA A 175 -8.56 20.95 -13.37
CA ALA A 175 -9.39 20.83 -12.18
C ALA A 175 -8.52 20.78 -10.92
N ILE A 176 -9.08 21.24 -9.81
CA ILE A 176 -8.47 21.14 -8.48
C ILE A 176 -9.47 20.37 -7.60
N LEU A 177 -9.07 19.19 -7.15
CA LEU A 177 -9.86 18.40 -6.21
C LEU A 177 -9.36 18.65 -4.79
N ARG A 178 -10.29 18.92 -3.87
CA ARG A 178 -9.99 19.07 -2.44
C ARG A 178 -10.39 17.81 -1.72
N ILE A 179 -9.43 17.14 -1.10
CA ILE A 179 -9.65 15.96 -0.26
C ILE A 179 -9.76 16.41 1.18
N THR A 180 -10.88 16.08 1.84
CA THR A 180 -11.14 16.44 3.22
C THR A 180 -10.64 15.35 4.18
N PRO A 181 -10.35 15.68 5.46
CA PRO A 181 -10.04 14.66 6.48
C PRO A 181 -11.16 13.62 6.66
N GLY A 182 -12.41 13.97 6.38
CA GLY A 182 -13.54 13.02 6.37
C GLY A 182 -13.38 11.97 5.28
N GLN A 183 -13.08 12.38 4.06
CA GLN A 183 -12.85 11.48 2.93
C GLN A 183 -11.62 10.58 3.15
N ILE A 184 -10.54 11.13 3.75
CA ILE A 184 -9.36 10.32 4.10
C ILE A 184 -9.74 9.19 5.06
N ARG A 185 -10.55 9.46 6.10
CA ARG A 185 -11.03 8.43 7.02
C ARG A 185 -11.97 7.43 6.36
N GLN A 186 -12.86 7.88 5.46
CA GLN A 186 -13.70 6.98 4.68
C GLN A 186 -12.87 6.06 3.79
N TYR A 187 -11.83 6.60 3.13
CA TYR A 187 -10.90 5.78 2.35
C TYR A 187 -10.16 4.76 3.24
N ALA A 188 -9.69 5.17 4.42
CA ALA A 188 -9.07 4.24 5.37
C ALA A 188 -10.00 3.07 5.75
N SER A 189 -11.30 3.35 5.92
CA SER A 189 -12.30 2.34 6.24
C SER A 189 -12.49 1.31 5.11
N VAL A 190 -12.58 1.77 3.86
CA VAL A 190 -12.85 0.87 2.72
C VAL A 190 -11.59 0.17 2.21
N SER A 191 -10.41 0.76 2.39
CA SER A 191 -9.13 0.18 1.97
C SER A 191 -8.46 -0.67 3.05
N GLY A 192 -8.87 -0.53 4.31
CA GLY A 192 -8.21 -1.15 5.46
C GLY A 192 -6.88 -0.50 5.85
N ASP A 193 -6.49 0.60 5.21
CA ASP A 193 -5.25 1.33 5.55
C ASP A 193 -5.50 2.36 6.65
N HIS A 194 -5.38 1.92 7.89
CA HIS A 194 -5.53 2.74 9.08
C HIS A 194 -4.19 3.31 9.61
N ASN A 195 -3.17 3.46 8.75
CA ASN A 195 -1.90 4.04 9.17
C ASN A 195 -2.14 5.40 9.85
N PRO A 196 -1.58 5.65 11.05
CA PRO A 196 -1.78 6.89 11.81
C PRO A 196 -1.44 8.17 11.05
N ILE A 197 -0.55 8.12 10.05
CA ILE A 197 -0.23 9.29 9.21
C ILE A 197 -1.44 9.80 8.42
N HIS A 198 -2.44 8.95 8.18
CA HIS A 198 -3.68 9.27 7.46
C HIS A 198 -4.84 9.56 8.40
N THR A 199 -4.88 8.92 9.57
CA THR A 199 -6.10 8.91 10.41
C THR A 199 -6.00 9.76 11.67
N ASN A 200 -4.77 10.14 12.11
CA ASN A 200 -4.52 10.83 13.36
C ASN A 200 -3.48 11.94 13.21
N ALA A 201 -3.85 13.18 13.55
CA ALA A 201 -2.95 14.34 13.43
C ALA A 201 -1.70 14.25 14.34
N ILE A 202 -1.81 13.62 15.52
CA ILE A 202 -0.66 13.39 16.41
C ILE A 202 0.26 12.34 15.80
N GLY A 203 -0.32 11.23 15.29
CA GLY A 203 0.43 10.21 14.56
C GLY A 203 1.16 10.80 13.36
N ALA A 204 0.49 11.59 12.54
CA ALA A 204 1.13 12.26 11.40
C ALA A 204 2.34 13.11 11.82
N LYS A 205 2.21 13.91 12.90
CA LYS A 205 3.31 14.74 13.42
C LYS A 205 4.48 13.92 13.92
N LEU A 206 4.25 12.79 14.57
CA LEU A 206 5.32 11.89 15.05
C LEU A 206 6.15 11.34 13.88
N PHE A 207 5.55 11.20 12.69
CA PHE A 207 6.24 10.77 11.47
C PHE A 207 6.69 11.93 10.57
N GLY A 208 6.72 13.17 11.09
CA GLY A 208 7.28 14.34 10.40
C GLY A 208 6.31 15.05 9.45
N PHE A 209 5.02 14.72 9.46
CA PHE A 209 4.00 15.39 8.66
C PHE A 209 3.30 16.49 9.46
N PRO A 210 3.04 17.69 8.89
CA PRO A 210 2.39 18.79 9.61
C PRO A 210 0.95 18.48 10.00
N THR A 211 0.27 17.64 9.23
CA THR A 211 -1.11 17.17 9.44
C THR A 211 -1.30 15.80 8.80
N VAL A 212 -2.49 15.23 8.92
CA VAL A 212 -2.84 14.00 8.17
C VAL A 212 -2.67 14.22 6.67
N ILE A 213 -2.18 13.21 5.98
CA ILE A 213 -1.99 13.21 4.53
C ILE A 213 -2.96 12.23 3.86
N ALA A 214 -3.32 12.47 2.62
CA ALA A 214 -4.11 11.53 1.84
C ALA A 214 -3.31 10.25 1.57
N HIS A 215 -4.01 9.13 1.42
CA HIS A 215 -3.39 7.88 0.99
C HIS A 215 -2.87 8.02 -0.44
N GLY A 216 -1.70 7.46 -0.74
CA GLY A 216 -1.13 7.52 -2.08
C GLY A 216 -2.05 6.95 -3.17
N MET A 217 -2.82 5.91 -2.84
CA MET A 217 -3.77 5.30 -3.77
C MET A 217 -5.13 6.00 -3.83
N PHE A 218 -5.34 7.04 -3.02
CA PHE A 218 -6.57 7.86 -3.05
C PHE A 218 -6.41 9.11 -3.93
N SER A 219 -5.18 9.57 -4.16
CA SER A 219 -4.85 10.81 -4.87
C SER A 219 -4.49 10.60 -6.34
#